data_d8b4b038c2a8327fd1e4b940f1c61aee
#
_entry.id   d8b4b038c2a8327fd1e4b940f1c61aee
#
_cell.length_a   1.000
_cell.length_b   1.000
_cell.length_c   1.000
_cell.angle_alpha   90.00
_cell.angle_beta   90.00
_cell.angle_gamma   90.00
#
_symmetry.space_group_name_H-M   'P 1'
#
loop_
_entity.id
_entity.type
_entity.pdbx_description
1 polymer ?
#
loop_
_entity_poly.entity_id
_entity_poly.type
_entity_poly.pdbx_seq_one_letter_code
_entity_poly.pdbx_strand_id
1 'polypeptide(L)'
;AYSCTTSELKAVYDVKDSSKHNALSAYRNFANETITGTDNKEYQTDFFGMLDTFIAQKPLGVVCDFNGSSRYQSIDREFFKERKINFYSINDFEIAHEIIPEAENLVHVAAEMERLHKEGHNEVVLGYMPDCDGDRGNIVYWDEKQKKAVILKAQEVFSLSVLAELTYSIWQHSDEKDFKPAVVVNCPTSMRINEIASALGAQVFRAEVGEANVVNLAREKREQGYTVRILGEGSNGGTITYPAAVRDPLNTIFALLKLLMMRECGLYEMWCTKSGQKYNPDFTLSDIIASLPVYTTTGVSEPRAVLKVKTTDHTKLKAAFQKAFEADWKKKSGELKNKYGIIDWEAVITKGTVETCGVKDFSTSEKGGLKIIFKDKDSKPIAFIWMRGSGTEPVFRIMCDVKGNKVDMEKALLEWETELIKKADK
;
A
#
# COMPACT_ATOMS: atom_id res chain seq x y z
N ALA A 1 23.84 6.30 -29.71
CA ALA A 1 22.71 5.79 -30.49
C ALA A 1 23.25 4.81 -31.51
N TYR A 2 22.72 3.59 -31.56
CA TYR A 2 23.05 2.64 -32.61
C TYR A 2 22.19 2.96 -33.84
N SER A 3 22.81 3.00 -35.03
CA SER A 3 22.08 3.11 -36.29
C SER A 3 21.61 1.72 -36.72
N CYS A 4 20.33 1.59 -37.02
CA CYS A 4 19.74 0.36 -37.52
C CYS A 4 19.61 0.48 -39.05
N THR A 5 19.94 -0.58 -39.76
CA THR A 5 19.73 -0.66 -41.21
C THR A 5 18.24 -0.81 -41.53
N THR A 6 17.84 -0.47 -42.75
CA THR A 6 16.44 -0.61 -43.19
C THR A 6 15.95 -2.06 -43.08
N SER A 7 16.82 -3.05 -43.35
CA SER A 7 16.47 -4.48 -43.23
C SER A 7 16.29 -4.93 -41.79
N GLU A 8 17.12 -4.42 -40.85
CA GLU A 8 16.97 -4.70 -39.41
C GLU A 8 15.69 -4.05 -38.87
N LEU A 9 15.42 -2.80 -39.28
CA LEU A 9 14.18 -2.11 -38.90
C LEU A 9 12.93 -2.87 -39.38
N LYS A 10 12.95 -3.35 -40.65
CA LYS A 10 11.88 -4.18 -41.19
C LYS A 10 11.69 -5.46 -40.38
N ALA A 11 12.77 -6.18 -40.07
CA ALA A 11 12.70 -7.39 -39.25
C ALA A 11 12.08 -7.15 -37.86
N VAL A 12 12.35 -5.99 -37.23
CA VAL A 12 11.72 -5.61 -35.98
C VAL A 12 10.21 -5.39 -36.16
N TYR A 13 9.79 -4.69 -37.22
CA TYR A 13 8.36 -4.49 -37.50
C TYR A 13 7.63 -5.80 -37.82
N ASP A 14 8.26 -6.71 -38.54
CA ASP A 14 7.66 -8.00 -38.91
C ASP A 14 7.32 -8.88 -37.68
N VAL A 15 8.07 -8.76 -36.58
CA VAL A 15 7.83 -9.51 -35.33
C VAL A 15 7.12 -8.72 -34.23
N LYS A 16 6.89 -7.43 -34.43
CA LYS A 16 6.36 -6.54 -33.37
C LYS A 16 5.04 -7.04 -32.78
N ASP A 17 4.07 -7.35 -33.64
CA ASP A 17 2.71 -7.69 -33.21
C ASP A 17 2.66 -9.06 -32.53
N SER A 18 3.40 -10.04 -33.06
CA SER A 18 3.52 -11.36 -32.43
C SER A 18 4.25 -11.27 -31.08
N SER A 19 5.30 -10.46 -30.97
CA SER A 19 6.03 -10.24 -29.72
C SER A 19 5.14 -9.54 -28.67
N LYS A 20 4.35 -8.54 -29.09
CA LYS A 20 3.38 -7.89 -28.20
C LYS A 20 2.32 -8.88 -27.71
N HIS A 21 1.75 -9.69 -28.60
CA HIS A 21 0.78 -10.71 -28.23
C HIS A 21 1.36 -11.71 -27.21
N ASN A 22 2.58 -12.21 -27.44
CA ASN A 22 3.25 -13.14 -26.54
C ASN A 22 3.51 -12.51 -25.17
N ALA A 23 3.96 -11.26 -25.13
CA ALA A 23 4.20 -10.53 -23.87
C ALA A 23 2.90 -10.34 -23.07
N LEU A 24 1.80 -9.93 -23.72
CA LEU A 24 0.51 -9.78 -23.06
C LEU A 24 -0.06 -11.11 -22.56
N SER A 25 0.12 -12.19 -23.34
CA SER A 25 -0.26 -13.55 -22.90
C SER A 25 0.54 -14.02 -21.70
N ALA A 26 1.86 -13.81 -21.70
CA ALA A 26 2.73 -14.15 -20.57
C ALA A 26 2.34 -13.35 -19.33
N TYR A 27 2.10 -12.06 -19.47
CA TYR A 27 1.65 -11.19 -18.36
C TYR A 27 0.30 -11.64 -17.82
N ARG A 28 -0.68 -11.98 -18.68
CA ARG A 28 -1.99 -12.51 -18.24
C ARG A 28 -1.84 -13.80 -17.41
N ASN A 29 -1.00 -14.73 -17.87
CA ASN A 29 -0.75 -15.97 -17.14
C ASN A 29 -0.10 -15.70 -15.79
N PHE A 30 0.85 -14.78 -15.74
CA PHE A 30 1.50 -14.36 -14.50
C PHE A 30 0.55 -13.61 -13.54
N ALA A 31 -0.33 -12.77 -14.08
CA ALA A 31 -1.37 -12.11 -13.28
C ALA A 31 -2.33 -13.15 -12.65
N ASN A 32 -2.76 -14.17 -13.41
CA ASN A 32 -3.55 -15.27 -12.88
C ASN A 32 -2.82 -16.00 -11.74
N GLU A 33 -1.54 -16.36 -11.95
CA GLU A 33 -0.71 -17.00 -10.93
C GLU A 33 -0.58 -16.12 -9.67
N THR A 34 -0.30 -14.84 -9.84
CA THR A 34 -0.16 -13.90 -8.73
C THR A 34 -1.48 -13.73 -7.97
N ILE A 35 -2.60 -13.57 -8.65
CA ILE A 35 -3.91 -13.41 -8.02
C ILE A 35 -4.29 -14.65 -7.22
N THR A 36 -4.08 -15.84 -7.78
CA THR A 36 -4.47 -17.12 -7.15
C THR A 36 -3.42 -17.68 -6.20
N GLY A 37 -2.15 -17.27 -6.32
CA GLY A 37 -1.02 -17.77 -5.53
C GLY A 37 -0.46 -19.10 -6.02
N THR A 38 -0.83 -19.56 -7.20
CA THR A 38 -0.38 -20.83 -7.75
C THR A 38 -0.38 -20.81 -9.28
N ASP A 39 0.53 -21.56 -9.90
CA ASP A 39 0.59 -21.82 -11.34
C ASP A 39 -0.31 -22.99 -11.78
N ASN A 40 -0.91 -23.72 -10.84
CA ASN A 40 -1.83 -24.81 -11.11
C ASN A 40 -3.11 -24.31 -11.82
N LYS A 41 -3.29 -24.74 -13.07
CA LYS A 41 -4.39 -24.26 -13.93
C LYS A 41 -5.75 -24.72 -13.51
N GLU A 42 -5.89 -25.90 -12.92
CA GLU A 42 -7.15 -26.42 -12.37
C GLU A 42 -7.58 -25.54 -11.18
N TYR A 43 -6.69 -25.31 -10.23
CA TYR A 43 -6.95 -24.43 -9.11
C TYR A 43 -7.29 -22.98 -9.56
N GLN A 44 -6.57 -22.45 -10.55
CA GLN A 44 -6.90 -21.13 -11.11
C GLN A 44 -8.32 -21.11 -11.70
N THR A 45 -8.73 -22.16 -12.37
CA THR A 45 -10.08 -22.29 -12.95
C THR A 45 -11.15 -22.31 -11.88
N ASP A 46 -10.95 -23.10 -10.83
CA ASP A 46 -11.88 -23.19 -9.70
C ASP A 46 -11.97 -21.86 -8.95
N PHE A 47 -10.82 -21.22 -8.69
CA PHE A 47 -10.78 -19.90 -8.06
C PHE A 47 -11.59 -18.87 -8.84
N PHE A 48 -11.34 -18.73 -10.14
CA PHE A 48 -12.09 -17.77 -10.95
C PHE A 48 -13.55 -18.18 -11.12
N GLY A 49 -13.86 -19.47 -11.09
CA GLY A 49 -15.23 -19.98 -11.07
C GLY A 49 -16.02 -19.55 -9.84
N MET A 50 -15.38 -19.49 -8.67
CA MET A 50 -16.02 -18.93 -7.46
C MET A 50 -16.35 -17.44 -7.64
N LEU A 51 -15.41 -16.65 -8.21
CA LEU A 51 -15.67 -15.23 -8.50
C LEU A 51 -16.80 -15.06 -9.51
N ASP A 52 -16.81 -15.84 -10.58
CA ASP A 52 -17.86 -15.83 -11.62
C ASP A 52 -19.23 -16.14 -11.03
N THR A 53 -19.30 -17.08 -10.08
CA THR A 53 -20.55 -17.45 -9.38
C THR A 53 -21.11 -16.28 -8.57
N PHE A 54 -20.24 -15.56 -7.87
CA PHE A 54 -20.64 -14.36 -7.14
C PHE A 54 -21.14 -13.26 -8.11
N ILE A 55 -20.39 -12.98 -9.19
CA ILE A 55 -20.75 -11.93 -10.17
C ILE A 55 -22.07 -12.23 -10.87
N ALA A 56 -22.38 -13.50 -11.12
CA ALA A 56 -23.67 -13.90 -11.71
C ALA A 56 -24.86 -13.54 -10.80
N GLN A 57 -24.67 -13.54 -9.48
CA GLN A 57 -25.68 -13.15 -8.51
C GLN A 57 -25.68 -11.66 -8.21
N LYS A 58 -24.50 -11.05 -8.17
CA LYS A 58 -24.30 -9.64 -7.86
C LYS A 58 -23.29 -9.04 -8.85
N PRO A 59 -23.76 -8.45 -9.96
CA PRO A 59 -22.86 -7.80 -10.93
C PRO A 59 -21.91 -6.82 -10.28
N LEU A 60 -20.69 -6.74 -10.81
CA LEU A 60 -19.65 -5.82 -10.36
C LEU A 60 -19.13 -4.99 -11.53
N GLY A 61 -18.83 -3.74 -11.24
CA GLY A 61 -18.22 -2.79 -12.18
C GLY A 61 -16.98 -2.12 -11.58
N VAL A 62 -16.01 -1.87 -12.45
CA VAL A 62 -14.75 -1.18 -12.13
C VAL A 62 -14.53 -0.04 -13.10
N VAL A 63 -14.14 1.13 -12.60
CA VAL A 63 -13.76 2.31 -13.40
C VAL A 63 -12.24 2.45 -13.42
N CYS A 64 -11.66 2.71 -14.59
CA CYS A 64 -10.25 3.06 -14.73
C CYS A 64 -10.10 4.43 -15.37
N ASP A 65 -9.32 5.30 -14.75
CA ASP A 65 -8.83 6.52 -15.38
C ASP A 65 -7.41 6.24 -15.89
N PHE A 66 -7.26 5.98 -17.19
CA PHE A 66 -5.95 5.68 -17.75
C PHE A 66 -5.03 6.89 -17.82
N ASN A 67 -5.55 8.07 -18.13
CA ASN A 67 -4.83 9.36 -18.14
C ASN A 67 -3.39 9.27 -18.69
N GLY A 68 -3.24 8.66 -19.86
CA GLY A 68 -1.93 8.50 -20.52
C GLY A 68 -1.07 7.35 -20.00
N SER A 69 -1.58 6.52 -19.09
CA SER A 69 -0.87 5.34 -18.62
C SER A 69 -0.62 4.31 -19.70
N SER A 70 0.54 3.65 -19.65
CA SER A 70 0.88 2.50 -20.50
C SER A 70 -0.14 1.34 -20.39
N ARG A 71 -0.87 1.27 -19.27
CA ARG A 71 -1.89 0.25 -19.01
C ARG A 71 -3.05 0.27 -19.99
N TYR A 72 -3.33 1.39 -20.64
CA TYR A 72 -4.32 1.43 -21.70
C TYR A 72 -4.07 0.39 -22.80
N GLN A 73 -2.79 0.09 -23.08
CA GLN A 73 -2.38 -0.92 -24.08
C GLN A 73 -2.11 -2.31 -23.47
N SER A 74 -2.37 -2.50 -22.20
CA SER A 74 -2.14 -3.73 -21.45
C SER A 74 -3.37 -4.66 -21.48
N ILE A 75 -3.46 -5.57 -20.51
CA ILE A 75 -4.51 -6.60 -20.45
C ILE A 75 -5.78 -6.17 -19.72
N ASP A 76 -5.78 -5.02 -19.06
CA ASP A 76 -6.80 -4.64 -18.07
C ASP A 76 -8.22 -4.84 -18.57
N ARG A 77 -8.59 -4.21 -19.70
CA ARG A 77 -9.96 -4.33 -20.28
C ARG A 77 -10.38 -5.76 -20.53
N GLU A 78 -9.52 -6.53 -21.21
CA GLU A 78 -9.82 -7.91 -21.55
C GLU A 78 -9.84 -8.80 -20.30
N PHE A 79 -8.96 -8.52 -19.35
CA PHE A 79 -8.88 -9.27 -18.09
C PHE A 79 -10.15 -9.13 -17.25
N PHE A 80 -10.68 -7.91 -17.09
CA PHE A 80 -11.95 -7.70 -16.39
C PHE A 80 -13.14 -8.30 -17.16
N LYS A 81 -13.17 -8.12 -18.48
CA LYS A 81 -14.21 -8.71 -19.33
C LYS A 81 -14.27 -10.24 -19.26
N GLU A 82 -13.12 -10.90 -19.30
CA GLU A 82 -13.03 -12.36 -19.12
C GLU A 82 -13.58 -12.84 -17.78
N ARG A 83 -13.51 -11.98 -16.76
CA ARG A 83 -14.05 -12.22 -15.42
C ARG A 83 -15.49 -11.72 -15.26
N LYS A 84 -16.15 -11.36 -16.35
CA LYS A 84 -17.53 -10.84 -16.37
C LYS A 84 -17.74 -9.59 -15.50
N ILE A 85 -16.66 -8.86 -15.20
CA ILE A 85 -16.71 -7.59 -14.49
C ILE A 85 -16.91 -6.48 -15.52
N ASN A 86 -17.90 -5.63 -15.30
CA ASN A 86 -18.14 -4.46 -16.15
C ASN A 86 -16.99 -3.49 -16.02
N PHE A 87 -16.35 -3.16 -17.14
CA PHE A 87 -15.19 -2.29 -17.13
C PHE A 87 -15.50 -0.99 -17.85
N TYR A 88 -15.37 0.11 -17.12
CA TYR A 88 -15.55 1.47 -17.62
C TYR A 88 -14.21 2.19 -17.60
N SER A 89 -14.00 3.13 -18.52
CA SER A 89 -12.74 3.89 -18.52
C SER A 89 -12.91 5.29 -19.05
N ILE A 90 -12.05 6.17 -18.57
CA ILE A 90 -11.93 7.55 -19.03
C ILE A 90 -10.47 7.86 -19.41
N ASN A 91 -10.26 8.92 -20.19
CA ASN A 91 -8.94 9.42 -20.59
C ASN A 91 -8.04 8.35 -21.24
N ASP A 92 -8.63 7.53 -22.10
CA ASP A 92 -7.98 6.37 -22.70
C ASP A 92 -6.76 6.73 -23.57
N PHE A 93 -6.81 7.86 -24.27
CA PHE A 93 -5.83 8.25 -25.29
C PHE A 93 -5.10 9.54 -24.98
N GLU A 94 -5.41 10.18 -23.88
CA GLU A 94 -4.90 11.50 -23.56
C GLU A 94 -4.47 11.63 -22.10
N ILE A 95 -3.58 12.58 -21.86
CA ILE A 95 -3.25 13.04 -20.52
C ILE A 95 -4.16 14.25 -20.25
N ALA A 96 -5.26 14.02 -19.52
CA ALA A 96 -6.26 15.03 -19.22
C ALA A 96 -5.93 15.86 -17.97
N HIS A 97 -5.13 15.29 -17.05
CA HIS A 97 -4.73 15.90 -15.79
C HIS A 97 -3.37 15.36 -15.32
N GLU A 98 -2.93 15.71 -14.13
CA GLU A 98 -1.66 15.24 -13.57
C GLU A 98 -1.64 13.71 -13.44
N ILE A 99 -0.53 13.09 -13.86
CA ILE A 99 -0.38 11.63 -13.99
C ILE A 99 -0.03 10.92 -12.67
N ILE A 100 0.04 11.63 -11.56
CA ILE A 100 0.35 11.05 -10.24
C ILE A 100 -0.96 10.58 -9.61
N PRO A 101 -1.11 9.28 -9.25
CA PRO A 101 -2.36 8.73 -8.71
C PRO A 101 -2.53 9.03 -7.20
N GLU A 102 -2.39 10.29 -6.82
CA GLU A 102 -2.66 10.79 -5.46
C GLU A 102 -4.11 11.29 -5.34
N ALA A 103 -4.54 11.58 -4.13
CA ALA A 103 -5.94 11.89 -3.84
C ALA A 103 -6.50 13.05 -4.68
N GLU A 104 -5.67 14.03 -5.00
CA GLU A 104 -6.03 15.21 -5.80
C GLU A 104 -6.45 14.84 -7.23
N ASN A 105 -5.91 13.77 -7.78
CA ASN A 105 -6.16 13.30 -9.15
C ASN A 105 -7.22 12.19 -9.20
N LEU A 106 -7.39 11.43 -8.13
CA LEU A 106 -8.45 10.41 -8.02
C LEU A 106 -9.87 11.00 -8.01
N VAL A 107 -10.01 12.32 -7.91
CA VAL A 107 -11.30 13.01 -8.01
C VAL A 107 -11.97 12.78 -9.36
N HIS A 108 -11.21 12.52 -10.43
CA HIS A 108 -11.75 12.21 -11.76
C HIS A 108 -12.41 10.84 -11.79
N VAL A 109 -11.77 9.84 -11.21
CA VAL A 109 -12.35 8.49 -11.02
C VAL A 109 -13.61 8.58 -10.16
N ALA A 110 -13.57 9.32 -9.06
CA ALA A 110 -14.71 9.48 -8.15
C ALA A 110 -15.90 10.13 -8.88
N ALA A 111 -15.65 11.20 -9.67
CA ALA A 111 -16.68 11.86 -10.43
C ALA A 111 -17.32 10.94 -11.49
N GLU A 112 -16.51 10.11 -12.16
CA GLU A 112 -17.01 9.16 -13.14
C GLU A 112 -17.86 8.05 -12.48
N MET A 113 -17.44 7.53 -11.33
CA MET A 113 -18.24 6.57 -10.56
C MET A 113 -19.59 7.17 -10.17
N GLU A 114 -19.62 8.44 -9.69
CA GLU A 114 -20.86 9.12 -9.33
C GLU A 114 -21.76 9.39 -10.55
N ARG A 115 -21.15 9.68 -11.72
CA ARG A 115 -21.90 9.83 -12.98
C ARG A 115 -22.58 8.52 -13.37
N LEU A 116 -21.84 7.43 -13.36
CA LEU A 116 -22.35 6.10 -13.70
C LEU A 116 -23.48 5.67 -12.76
N HIS A 117 -23.35 5.90 -11.45
CA HIS A 117 -24.42 5.62 -10.51
C HIS A 117 -25.70 6.45 -10.77
N LYS A 118 -25.57 7.72 -11.17
CA LYS A 118 -26.73 8.54 -11.58
C LYS A 118 -27.41 8.01 -12.85
N GLU A 119 -26.67 7.33 -13.70
CA GLU A 119 -27.20 6.68 -14.92
C GLU A 119 -27.75 5.27 -14.66
N GLY A 120 -27.67 4.79 -13.43
CA GLY A 120 -28.25 3.50 -13.03
C GLY A 120 -27.25 2.34 -12.97
N HIS A 121 -25.95 2.58 -13.18
CA HIS A 121 -24.88 1.57 -13.09
C HIS A 121 -24.51 1.30 -11.62
N ASN A 122 -25.45 0.73 -10.88
CA ASN A 122 -25.27 0.48 -9.43
C ASN A 122 -24.26 -0.65 -9.11
N GLU A 123 -23.81 -1.38 -10.10
CA GLU A 123 -22.80 -2.42 -10.00
C GLU A 123 -21.38 -1.87 -9.85
N VAL A 124 -21.15 -0.58 -10.12
CA VAL A 124 -19.82 0.05 -10.02
C VAL A 124 -19.43 0.22 -8.57
N VAL A 125 -18.47 -0.58 -8.09
CA VAL A 125 -18.05 -0.61 -6.68
C VAL A 125 -16.64 -0.10 -6.45
N LEU A 126 -15.76 -0.14 -7.48
CA LEU A 126 -14.36 0.26 -7.41
C LEU A 126 -13.98 1.13 -8.60
N GLY A 127 -13.02 1.99 -8.36
CA GLY A 127 -12.30 2.71 -9.40
C GLY A 127 -10.81 2.81 -9.06
N TYR A 128 -9.98 2.98 -10.07
CA TYR A 128 -8.54 3.15 -9.91
C TYR A 128 -7.93 4.05 -10.98
N MET A 129 -6.77 4.60 -10.67
CA MET A 129 -5.95 5.35 -11.61
C MET A 129 -4.52 4.81 -11.51
N PRO A 130 -3.96 4.25 -12.60
CA PRO A 130 -2.54 3.92 -12.69
C PRO A 130 -1.71 5.17 -12.94
N ASP A 131 -0.41 5.12 -12.62
CA ASP A 131 0.55 6.12 -13.06
C ASP A 131 1.05 5.83 -14.48
N CYS A 132 2.00 6.61 -14.98
CA CYS A 132 2.36 6.58 -16.38
C CYS A 132 3.01 5.25 -16.82
N ASP A 133 3.84 4.62 -15.99
CA ASP A 133 4.42 3.28 -16.23
C ASP A 133 3.51 2.13 -15.77
N GLY A 134 2.41 2.48 -15.06
CA GLY A 134 1.31 1.56 -14.77
C GLY A 134 1.54 0.60 -13.61
N ASP A 135 2.46 0.91 -12.71
CA ASP A 135 2.79 0.03 -11.58
C ASP A 135 2.01 0.39 -10.30
N ARG A 136 1.45 1.61 -10.19
CA ARG A 136 0.61 2.04 -9.07
C ARG A 136 -0.86 2.08 -9.48
N GLY A 137 -1.74 1.85 -8.50
CA GLY A 137 -3.17 1.93 -8.68
C GLY A 137 -3.84 2.27 -7.35
N ASN A 138 -3.95 3.56 -7.03
CA ASN A 138 -4.73 3.98 -5.88
C ASN A 138 -6.22 3.88 -6.18
N ILE A 139 -7.01 3.65 -5.13
CA ILE A 139 -8.38 3.13 -5.22
C ILE A 139 -9.38 4.18 -4.78
N VAL A 140 -10.48 4.23 -5.51
CA VAL A 140 -11.76 4.85 -5.12
C VAL A 140 -12.77 3.73 -4.92
N TYR A 141 -13.62 3.81 -3.90
CA TYR A 141 -14.70 2.86 -3.71
C TYR A 141 -16.04 3.57 -3.63
N TRP A 142 -17.11 2.84 -3.93
CA TRP A 142 -18.46 3.32 -3.71
C TRP A 142 -18.88 3.06 -2.26
N ASP A 143 -19.22 4.12 -1.54
CA ASP A 143 -19.79 4.00 -0.20
C ASP A 143 -21.32 3.88 -0.30
N GLU A 144 -21.84 2.68 -0.09
CA GLU A 144 -23.26 2.37 -0.20
C GLU A 144 -24.09 3.10 0.85
N LYS A 145 -23.50 3.44 2.01
CA LYS A 145 -24.18 4.15 3.09
C LYS A 145 -24.30 5.64 2.82
N GLN A 146 -23.23 6.23 2.29
CA GLN A 146 -23.18 7.65 1.96
C GLN A 146 -23.66 7.94 0.54
N LYS A 147 -23.80 6.91 -0.30
CA LYS A 147 -24.16 6.99 -1.73
C LYS A 147 -23.25 7.94 -2.51
N LYS A 148 -21.96 7.77 -2.31
CA LYS A 148 -20.93 8.56 -2.99
C LYS A 148 -19.65 7.77 -3.22
N ALA A 149 -18.84 8.21 -4.16
CA ALA A 149 -17.49 7.71 -4.36
C ALA A 149 -16.54 8.29 -3.28
N VAL A 150 -15.72 7.44 -2.68
CA VAL A 150 -14.77 7.83 -1.63
C VAL A 150 -13.37 7.40 -2.03
N ILE A 151 -12.45 8.36 -2.01
CA ILE A 151 -11.04 8.14 -2.31
C ILE A 151 -10.35 7.55 -1.09
N LEU A 152 -9.66 6.41 -1.26
CA LEU A 152 -8.84 5.81 -0.22
C LEU A 152 -7.45 6.43 -0.19
N LYS A 153 -6.92 6.62 1.01
CA LYS A 153 -5.50 6.99 1.18
C LYS A 153 -4.60 5.79 0.88
N ALA A 154 -3.41 6.04 0.38
CA ALA A 154 -2.43 5.01 0.03
C ALA A 154 -2.22 3.96 1.15
N GLN A 155 -2.08 4.39 2.40
CA GLN A 155 -1.96 3.51 3.57
C GLN A 155 -3.20 2.63 3.81
N GLU A 156 -4.39 3.09 3.42
CA GLU A 156 -5.64 2.32 3.54
C GLU A 156 -5.75 1.27 2.43
N VAL A 157 -5.39 1.63 1.19
CA VAL A 157 -5.30 0.68 0.06
C VAL A 157 -4.36 -0.46 0.41
N PHE A 158 -3.16 -0.13 0.90
CA PHE A 158 -2.19 -1.15 1.29
C PHE A 158 -2.71 -2.02 2.45
N SER A 159 -3.41 -1.42 3.43
CA SER A 159 -3.99 -2.16 4.55
C SER A 159 -5.06 -3.16 4.13
N LEU A 160 -5.90 -2.77 3.18
CA LEU A 160 -6.91 -3.66 2.60
C LEU A 160 -6.25 -4.82 1.86
N SER A 161 -5.20 -4.55 1.09
CA SER A 161 -4.43 -5.59 0.38
C SER A 161 -3.76 -6.54 1.36
N VAL A 162 -3.19 -6.03 2.46
CA VAL A 162 -2.61 -6.86 3.52
C VAL A 162 -3.67 -7.73 4.18
N LEU A 163 -4.83 -7.16 4.53
CA LEU A 163 -5.94 -7.92 5.10
C LEU A 163 -6.38 -9.04 4.15
N ALA A 164 -6.59 -8.71 2.88
CA ALA A 164 -7.02 -9.65 1.85
C ALA A 164 -6.03 -10.81 1.67
N GLU A 165 -4.77 -10.49 1.44
CA GLU A 165 -3.77 -11.50 1.13
C GLU A 165 -3.34 -12.32 2.35
N LEU A 166 -3.40 -11.76 3.56
CA LEU A 166 -3.18 -12.54 4.78
C LEU A 166 -4.34 -13.52 5.05
N THR A 167 -5.59 -13.06 5.00
CA THR A 167 -6.74 -13.94 5.22
C THR A 167 -6.83 -15.02 4.15
N TYR A 168 -6.56 -14.66 2.90
CA TYR A 168 -6.50 -15.61 1.79
C TYR A 168 -5.38 -16.65 1.99
N SER A 169 -4.18 -16.21 2.36
CA SER A 169 -3.05 -17.11 2.61
C SER A 169 -3.31 -18.04 3.80
N ILE A 170 -3.91 -17.54 4.88
CA ILE A 170 -4.31 -18.37 6.04
C ILE A 170 -5.36 -19.41 5.62
N TRP A 171 -6.33 -19.03 4.80
CA TRP A 171 -7.32 -19.96 4.28
C TRP A 171 -6.69 -21.04 3.39
N GLN A 172 -5.76 -20.68 2.49
CA GLN A 172 -5.06 -21.62 1.62
C GLN A 172 -4.20 -22.65 2.39
N HIS A 173 -3.64 -22.26 3.54
CA HIS A 173 -2.72 -23.08 4.33
C HIS A 173 -3.34 -23.54 5.66
N SER A 174 -4.69 -23.62 5.70
CA SER A 174 -5.43 -23.98 6.94
C SER A 174 -5.03 -25.32 7.55
N ASP A 175 -4.57 -26.26 6.72
CA ASP A 175 -4.17 -27.60 7.15
C ASP A 175 -2.67 -27.74 7.44
N GLU A 176 -1.88 -26.66 7.24
CA GLU A 176 -0.42 -26.69 7.42
C GLU A 176 -0.03 -26.32 8.87
N LYS A 177 0.58 -27.28 9.58
CA LYS A 177 0.98 -27.09 11.00
C LYS A 177 2.10 -26.07 11.21
N ASP A 178 3.02 -25.94 10.23
CA ASP A 178 4.20 -25.07 10.32
C ASP A 178 4.04 -23.76 9.53
N PHE A 179 2.80 -23.39 9.20
CA PHE A 179 2.51 -22.16 8.49
C PHE A 179 2.88 -20.92 9.30
N LYS A 180 3.75 -20.07 8.75
CA LYS A 180 4.28 -18.86 9.40
C LYS A 180 3.96 -17.62 8.54
N PRO A 181 2.74 -17.07 8.63
CA PRO A 181 2.38 -15.91 7.83
C PRO A 181 3.18 -14.67 8.22
N ALA A 182 3.60 -13.90 7.22
CA ALA A 182 4.30 -12.64 7.45
C ALA A 182 4.02 -11.62 6.36
N VAL A 183 4.21 -10.36 6.71
CA VAL A 183 4.14 -9.19 5.82
C VAL A 183 5.47 -8.46 5.86
N VAL A 184 5.95 -8.03 4.69
CA VAL A 184 7.14 -7.20 4.61
C VAL A 184 6.77 -5.81 4.09
N VAL A 185 7.18 -4.77 4.83
CA VAL A 185 6.83 -3.38 4.52
C VAL A 185 8.04 -2.45 4.62
N ASN A 186 7.95 -1.26 4.01
CA ASN A 186 8.96 -0.25 4.26
C ASN A 186 8.77 0.42 5.64
N CYS A 187 9.82 1.07 6.12
CA CYS A 187 9.87 1.69 7.44
C CYS A 187 8.71 2.67 7.72
N PRO A 188 8.34 3.62 6.83
CA PRO A 188 7.26 4.58 7.07
C PRO A 188 5.84 4.02 6.89
N THR A 189 5.68 2.76 6.52
CA THR A 189 4.35 2.14 6.48
C THR A 189 3.69 2.20 7.86
N SER A 190 2.41 2.59 7.90
CA SER A 190 1.61 2.76 9.11
C SER A 190 1.65 1.53 10.04
N MET A 191 1.58 1.77 11.34
CA MET A 191 1.49 0.70 12.35
C MET A 191 0.13 -0.03 12.32
N ARG A 192 -0.86 0.44 11.57
CA ARG A 192 -2.11 -0.31 11.37
C ARG A 192 -1.86 -1.71 10.80
N ILE A 193 -0.79 -1.89 10.02
CA ILE A 193 -0.37 -3.20 9.50
C ILE A 193 0.01 -4.16 10.63
N ASN A 194 0.66 -3.65 11.68
CA ASN A 194 1.01 -4.47 12.85
C ASN A 194 -0.24 -4.97 13.58
N GLU A 195 -1.31 -4.15 13.65
CA GLU A 195 -2.57 -4.58 14.27
C GLU A 195 -3.29 -5.65 13.44
N ILE A 196 -3.36 -5.46 12.11
CA ILE A 196 -3.94 -6.46 11.21
C ILE A 196 -3.16 -7.79 11.32
N ALA A 197 -1.85 -7.72 11.17
CA ALA A 197 -0.99 -8.90 11.22
C ALA A 197 -1.08 -9.60 12.58
N SER A 198 -1.02 -8.86 13.69
CA SER A 198 -1.13 -9.42 15.03
C SER A 198 -2.46 -10.14 15.26
N ALA A 199 -3.58 -9.56 14.84
CA ALA A 199 -4.90 -10.19 14.96
C ALA A 199 -4.97 -11.52 14.17
N LEU A 200 -4.28 -11.60 13.04
CA LEU A 200 -4.23 -12.78 12.17
C LEU A 200 -3.06 -13.75 12.50
N GLY A 201 -2.28 -13.47 13.54
CA GLY A 201 -1.13 -14.32 13.93
C GLY A 201 0.07 -14.21 13.00
N ALA A 202 0.15 -13.16 12.18
CA ALA A 202 1.25 -12.92 11.26
C ALA A 202 2.32 -12.00 11.85
N GLN A 203 3.55 -12.10 11.34
CA GLN A 203 4.64 -11.19 11.68
C GLN A 203 4.79 -10.06 10.67
N VAL A 204 5.30 -8.91 11.12
CA VAL A 204 5.62 -7.77 10.26
C VAL A 204 7.12 -7.52 10.32
N PHE A 205 7.76 -7.53 9.16
CA PHE A 205 9.17 -7.18 8.99
C PHE A 205 9.29 -5.85 8.22
N ARG A 206 10.26 -5.03 8.59
CA ARG A 206 10.43 -3.71 8.00
C ARG A 206 11.79 -3.55 7.35
N ALA A 207 11.80 -3.00 6.13
CA ALA A 207 12.99 -2.66 5.37
C ALA A 207 13.11 -1.13 5.22
N GLU A 208 14.24 -0.68 4.72
CA GLU A 208 14.41 0.70 4.24
C GLU A 208 13.46 1.00 3.07
N VAL A 209 13.15 2.27 2.86
CA VAL A 209 12.40 2.74 1.70
C VAL A 209 13.07 2.32 0.40
N GLY A 210 12.29 1.88 -0.54
CA GLY A 210 12.68 1.39 -1.86
C GLY A 210 12.19 -0.03 -2.09
N GLU A 211 11.54 -0.23 -3.22
CA GLU A 211 10.91 -1.49 -3.60
C GLU A 211 11.88 -2.68 -3.52
N ALA A 212 13.11 -2.50 -4.00
CA ALA A 212 14.14 -3.54 -3.92
C ALA A 212 14.44 -4.00 -2.49
N ASN A 213 14.40 -3.09 -1.50
CA ASN A 213 14.66 -3.43 -0.10
C ASN A 213 13.56 -4.35 0.46
N VAL A 214 12.28 -4.02 0.20
CA VAL A 214 11.16 -4.86 0.67
C VAL A 214 11.13 -6.21 -0.06
N VAL A 215 11.43 -6.24 -1.36
CA VAL A 215 11.50 -7.48 -2.14
C VAL A 215 12.62 -8.39 -1.63
N ASN A 216 13.81 -7.84 -1.40
CA ASN A 216 14.95 -8.62 -0.88
C ASN A 216 14.68 -9.14 0.53
N LEU A 217 14.14 -8.30 1.43
CA LEU A 217 13.76 -8.75 2.77
C LEU A 217 12.71 -9.87 2.71
N ALA A 218 11.73 -9.76 1.81
CA ALA A 218 10.72 -10.81 1.64
C ALA A 218 11.33 -12.14 1.16
N ARG A 219 12.34 -12.09 0.28
CA ARG A 219 13.11 -13.28 -0.15
C ARG A 219 13.83 -13.90 1.04
N GLU A 220 14.59 -13.10 1.80
CA GLU A 220 15.28 -13.55 3.02
C GLU A 220 14.32 -14.21 4.01
N LYS A 221 13.11 -13.64 4.20
CA LYS A 221 12.13 -14.22 5.13
C LYS A 221 11.52 -15.52 4.63
N ARG A 222 11.28 -15.65 3.32
CA ARG A 222 10.83 -16.93 2.71
C ARG A 222 11.90 -18.02 2.88
N GLU A 223 13.18 -17.71 2.70
CA GLU A 223 14.30 -18.62 2.96
C GLU A 223 14.37 -19.08 4.43
N GLN A 224 13.88 -18.22 5.36
CA GLN A 224 13.75 -18.53 6.79
C GLN A 224 12.46 -19.31 7.14
N GLY A 225 11.68 -19.71 6.14
CA GLY A 225 10.45 -20.48 6.29
C GLY A 225 9.19 -19.68 6.61
N TYR A 226 9.20 -18.37 6.42
CA TYR A 226 7.99 -17.55 6.48
C TYR A 226 7.22 -17.58 5.16
N THR A 227 5.91 -17.55 5.22
CA THR A 227 5.06 -17.32 4.06
C THR A 227 4.78 -15.82 3.92
N VAL A 228 5.55 -15.16 3.05
CA VAL A 228 5.39 -13.73 2.76
C VAL A 228 4.68 -13.59 1.42
N ARG A 229 3.35 -13.55 1.45
CA ARG A 229 2.54 -13.37 0.24
C ARG A 229 2.39 -11.90 -0.14
N ILE A 230 2.27 -11.00 0.83
CA ILE A 230 2.08 -9.58 0.62
C ILE A 230 3.26 -8.77 1.15
N LEU A 231 3.75 -7.84 0.35
CA LEU A 231 4.83 -6.93 0.70
C LEU A 231 4.63 -5.59 -0.02
N GLY A 232 5.37 -4.57 0.39
CA GLY A 232 5.37 -3.30 -0.33
C GLY A 232 5.58 -2.07 0.51
N GLU A 233 5.24 -0.94 -0.08
CA GLU A 233 5.41 0.39 0.47
C GLU A 233 4.06 1.05 0.72
N GLY A 234 3.47 0.83 1.90
CA GLY A 234 2.16 1.39 2.25
C GLY A 234 2.09 2.91 2.19
N SER A 235 3.22 3.58 2.33
CA SER A 235 3.32 5.04 2.26
C SER A 235 2.95 5.63 0.89
N ASN A 236 3.08 4.85 -0.19
CA ASN A 236 2.74 5.28 -1.56
C ASN A 236 1.68 4.37 -2.23
N GLY A 237 1.03 3.48 -1.47
CA GLY A 237 0.07 2.51 -2.00
C GLY A 237 0.69 1.36 -2.80
N GLY A 238 2.02 1.22 -2.76
CA GLY A 238 2.76 0.22 -3.52
C GLY A 238 2.57 -1.20 -3.01
N THR A 239 1.65 -1.94 -3.62
CA THR A 239 1.32 -3.33 -3.27
C THR A 239 2.01 -4.31 -4.20
N ILE A 240 2.75 -5.26 -3.62
CA ILE A 240 3.39 -6.37 -4.32
C ILE A 240 2.84 -7.67 -3.74
N THR A 241 2.29 -8.51 -4.59
CA THR A 241 1.75 -9.83 -4.19
C THR A 241 2.64 -10.93 -4.79
N TYR A 242 3.21 -11.79 -3.95
CA TYR A 242 4.04 -12.91 -4.42
C TYR A 242 3.23 -13.86 -5.33
N PRO A 243 3.79 -14.37 -6.45
CA PRO A 243 5.20 -14.40 -6.82
C PRO A 243 5.75 -13.13 -7.49
N ALA A 244 4.94 -12.08 -7.69
CA ALA A 244 5.46 -10.83 -8.25
C ALA A 244 6.55 -10.21 -7.36
N ALA A 245 7.46 -9.48 -8.02
CA ALA A 245 8.51 -8.70 -7.38
C ALA A 245 8.40 -7.20 -7.73
N VAL A 246 7.30 -6.82 -8.38
CA VAL A 246 6.95 -5.45 -8.77
C VAL A 246 5.48 -5.20 -8.43
N ARG A 247 5.14 -3.94 -8.27
CA ARG A 247 3.77 -3.49 -8.03
C ARG A 247 2.89 -3.75 -9.25
N ASP A 248 1.61 -4.02 -9.01
CA ASP A 248 0.63 -4.19 -10.08
C ASP A 248 -0.77 -3.83 -9.57
N PRO A 249 -1.47 -2.85 -10.19
CA PRO A 249 -2.82 -2.47 -9.80
C PRO A 249 -3.85 -3.60 -9.94
N LEU A 250 -3.72 -4.51 -10.90
CA LEU A 250 -4.62 -5.66 -11.00
C LEU A 250 -4.55 -6.53 -9.75
N ASN A 251 -3.34 -6.79 -9.22
CA ASN A 251 -3.19 -7.58 -8.00
C ASN A 251 -3.83 -6.87 -6.80
N THR A 252 -3.69 -5.54 -6.71
CA THR A 252 -4.34 -4.73 -5.68
C THR A 252 -5.86 -4.84 -5.76
N ILE A 253 -6.43 -4.65 -6.96
CA ILE A 253 -7.88 -4.72 -7.17
C ILE A 253 -8.41 -6.11 -6.84
N PHE A 254 -7.77 -7.16 -7.36
CA PHE A 254 -8.21 -8.53 -7.10
C PHE A 254 -7.98 -8.97 -5.64
N ALA A 255 -7.05 -8.36 -4.89
CA ALA A 255 -6.98 -8.55 -3.45
C ALA A 255 -8.26 -8.06 -2.76
N LEU A 256 -8.74 -6.85 -3.11
CA LEU A 256 -9.99 -6.32 -2.55
C LEU A 256 -11.21 -7.15 -2.99
N LEU A 257 -11.24 -7.58 -4.25
CA LEU A 257 -12.31 -8.41 -4.78
C LEU A 257 -12.37 -9.79 -4.10
N LYS A 258 -11.22 -10.39 -3.73
CA LYS A 258 -11.21 -11.63 -2.91
C LYS A 258 -11.99 -11.45 -1.61
N LEU A 259 -11.71 -10.38 -0.85
CA LEU A 259 -12.44 -10.11 0.40
C LEU A 259 -13.94 -9.96 0.18
N LEU A 260 -14.34 -9.30 -0.91
CA LEU A 260 -15.74 -9.02 -1.21
C LEU A 260 -16.48 -10.23 -1.73
N MET A 261 -15.85 -11.04 -2.57
CA MET A 261 -16.51 -12.07 -3.39
C MET A 261 -16.34 -13.49 -2.86
N MET A 262 -15.22 -13.84 -2.23
CA MET A 262 -14.96 -15.19 -1.72
C MET A 262 -15.65 -15.42 -0.37
N ARG A 263 -16.97 -15.26 -0.33
CA ARG A 263 -17.77 -15.32 0.91
C ARG A 263 -17.78 -16.70 1.52
N GLU A 264 -17.84 -17.73 0.69
CA GLU A 264 -17.83 -19.13 1.14
C GLU A 264 -16.49 -19.52 1.79
N CYS A 265 -15.40 -18.84 1.46
CA CYS A 265 -14.10 -19.05 2.08
C CYS A 265 -13.95 -18.35 3.44
N GLY A 266 -14.95 -17.55 3.85
CA GLY A 266 -14.98 -16.90 5.17
C GLY A 266 -13.86 -15.89 5.43
N LEU A 267 -13.24 -15.30 4.41
CA LEU A 267 -12.07 -14.42 4.58
C LEU A 267 -12.38 -13.21 5.48
N TYR A 268 -13.48 -12.51 5.20
CA TYR A 268 -13.91 -11.37 6.01
C TYR A 268 -14.46 -11.78 7.38
N GLU A 269 -15.12 -12.93 7.46
CA GLU A 269 -15.59 -13.51 8.73
C GLU A 269 -14.40 -13.85 9.65
N MET A 270 -13.34 -14.43 9.09
CA MET A 270 -12.08 -14.70 9.82
C MET A 270 -11.52 -13.40 10.40
N TRP A 271 -11.47 -12.33 9.61
CA TRP A 271 -11.02 -11.03 10.10
C TRP A 271 -11.90 -10.51 11.24
N CYS A 272 -13.22 -10.49 11.07
CA CYS A 272 -14.14 -10.03 12.10
C CYS A 272 -13.96 -10.81 13.41
N THR A 273 -13.88 -12.14 13.32
CA THR A 273 -13.66 -13.00 14.48
C THR A 273 -12.34 -12.71 15.19
N LYS A 274 -11.24 -12.62 14.43
CA LYS A 274 -9.90 -12.40 14.99
C LYS A 274 -9.70 -10.99 15.53
N SER A 275 -10.35 -9.99 14.95
CA SER A 275 -10.30 -8.59 15.41
C SER A 275 -11.36 -8.24 16.46
N GLY A 276 -12.24 -9.17 16.82
CA GLY A 276 -13.32 -8.96 17.78
C GLY A 276 -14.46 -8.09 17.26
N GLN A 277 -14.64 -8.02 15.94
CA GLN A 277 -15.71 -7.25 15.30
C GLN A 277 -16.92 -8.12 14.99
N LYS A 278 -18.10 -7.48 14.86
CA LYS A 278 -19.31 -8.18 14.50
C LYS A 278 -19.32 -8.47 12.99
N TYR A 279 -19.43 -9.74 12.64
CA TYR A 279 -19.63 -10.17 11.26
C TYR A 279 -21.10 -9.99 10.82
N ASN A 280 -21.29 -9.53 9.59
CA ASN A 280 -22.57 -9.50 8.89
C ASN A 280 -22.39 -10.22 7.55
N PRO A 281 -23.14 -11.26 7.19
CA PRO A 281 -22.99 -11.96 5.91
C PRO A 281 -23.33 -11.09 4.70
N ASP A 282 -24.16 -10.04 4.86
CA ASP A 282 -24.51 -9.08 3.80
C ASP A 282 -23.55 -7.90 3.72
N PHE A 283 -22.30 -8.10 4.15
CA PHE A 283 -21.30 -7.03 4.14
C PHE A 283 -21.01 -6.47 2.75
N THR A 284 -20.62 -5.20 2.73
CA THR A 284 -20.18 -4.47 1.55
C THR A 284 -18.68 -4.11 1.66
N LEU A 285 -18.13 -3.52 0.61
CA LEU A 285 -16.77 -3.00 0.67
C LEU A 285 -16.62 -1.90 1.73
N SER A 286 -17.65 -1.06 1.91
CA SER A 286 -17.71 -0.05 2.98
C SER A 286 -17.57 -0.67 4.37
N ASP A 287 -18.17 -1.84 4.61
CA ASP A 287 -18.07 -2.54 5.90
C ASP A 287 -16.66 -3.07 6.14
N ILE A 288 -16.04 -3.64 5.11
CA ILE A 288 -14.64 -4.09 5.17
C ILE A 288 -13.71 -2.92 5.50
N ILE A 289 -13.84 -1.79 4.79
CA ILE A 289 -13.02 -0.60 4.99
C ILE A 289 -13.23 -0.02 6.39
N ALA A 290 -14.47 0.08 6.85
CA ALA A 290 -14.80 0.57 8.18
C ALA A 290 -14.26 -0.33 9.31
N SER A 291 -13.95 -1.58 9.03
CA SER A 291 -13.40 -2.55 9.97
C SER A 291 -11.89 -2.45 10.17
N LEU A 292 -11.18 -1.70 9.32
CA LEU A 292 -9.74 -1.54 9.43
C LEU A 292 -9.34 -0.77 10.70
N PRO A 293 -8.15 -1.06 11.27
CA PRO A 293 -7.61 -0.24 12.36
C PRO A 293 -7.48 1.23 11.95
N VAL A 294 -8.02 2.12 12.76
CA VAL A 294 -8.04 3.56 12.47
C VAL A 294 -6.72 4.20 12.87
N TYR A 295 -6.09 4.87 11.94
CA TYR A 295 -4.87 5.66 12.14
C TYR A 295 -4.95 6.99 11.39
N THR A 296 -4.38 8.04 11.98
CA THR A 296 -4.15 9.32 11.30
C THR A 296 -2.69 9.35 10.85
N THR A 297 -2.46 9.31 9.55
CA THR A 297 -1.11 9.18 8.96
C THR A 297 -0.86 10.33 7.99
N THR A 298 0.31 10.97 8.08
CA THR A 298 0.76 11.98 7.11
C THR A 298 0.94 11.34 5.73
N GLY A 299 0.40 11.93 4.68
CA GLY A 299 0.66 11.52 3.30
C GLY A 299 2.07 11.94 2.85
N VAL A 300 2.76 11.05 2.13
CA VAL A 300 4.15 11.34 1.65
C VAL A 300 4.22 12.44 0.60
N SER A 301 3.13 12.69 -0.11
CA SER A 301 2.97 13.76 -1.12
C SER A 301 2.57 15.10 -0.53
N GLU A 302 2.12 15.14 0.73
CA GLU A 302 1.70 16.39 1.36
C GLU A 302 2.86 17.39 1.43
N PRO A 303 2.65 18.68 1.07
CA PRO A 303 3.71 19.68 1.11
C PRO A 303 4.41 19.82 2.47
N ARG A 304 3.67 19.55 3.57
CA ARG A 304 4.21 19.59 4.94
C ARG A 304 5.11 18.38 5.26
N ALA A 305 5.08 17.33 4.43
CA ALA A 305 5.91 16.13 4.57
C ALA A 305 7.28 16.27 3.89
N VAL A 306 7.53 17.38 3.20
CA VAL A 306 8.75 17.61 2.41
C VAL A 306 9.46 18.86 2.92
N LEU A 307 10.62 18.68 3.52
CA LEU A 307 11.44 19.77 4.06
C LEU A 307 12.68 20.01 3.19
N LYS A 308 12.91 21.25 2.80
CA LYS A 308 14.19 21.66 2.22
C LYS A 308 15.21 21.85 3.35
N VAL A 309 16.35 21.14 3.26
CA VAL A 309 17.44 21.20 4.23
C VAL A 309 18.70 21.72 3.56
N LYS A 310 19.51 22.46 4.32
CA LYS A 310 20.80 22.99 3.86
C LYS A 310 21.92 21.97 4.06
N THR A 311 21.85 21.22 5.16
CA THR A 311 22.85 20.22 5.53
C THR A 311 22.73 18.99 4.63
N THR A 312 23.70 18.80 3.75
CA THR A 312 23.78 17.64 2.84
C THR A 312 24.28 16.37 3.53
N ASP A 313 25.00 16.50 4.63
CA ASP A 313 25.46 15.38 5.48
C ASP A 313 24.33 14.98 6.45
N HIS A 314 23.51 14.03 6.02
CA HIS A 314 22.38 13.55 6.82
C HIS A 314 22.80 12.90 8.15
N THR A 315 24.03 12.39 8.25
CA THR A 315 24.58 11.84 9.50
C THR A 315 24.73 12.94 10.53
N LYS A 316 25.32 14.07 10.15
CA LYS A 316 25.47 15.25 11.02
C LYS A 316 24.11 15.85 11.39
N LEU A 317 23.19 15.94 10.42
CA LEU A 317 21.85 16.47 10.66
C LEU A 317 21.12 15.64 11.73
N LYS A 318 21.16 14.29 11.63
CA LYS A 318 20.50 13.40 12.60
C LYS A 318 21.19 13.40 13.96
N ALA A 319 22.51 13.55 14.03
CA ALA A 319 23.21 13.76 15.30
C ALA A 319 22.79 15.07 16.00
N ALA A 320 22.64 16.16 15.22
CA ALA A 320 22.14 17.42 15.75
C ALA A 320 20.66 17.35 16.13
N PHE A 321 19.84 16.66 15.33
CA PHE A 321 18.44 16.38 15.63
C PHE A 321 18.30 15.60 16.96
N GLN A 322 19.10 14.56 17.19
CA GLN A 322 19.08 13.81 18.44
C GLN A 322 19.28 14.72 19.66
N LYS A 323 20.29 15.58 19.64
CA LYS A 323 20.55 16.50 20.74
C LYS A 323 19.36 17.44 20.99
N ALA A 324 18.75 17.96 19.91
CA ALA A 324 17.58 18.81 20.00
C ALA A 324 16.36 18.04 20.55
N PHE A 325 16.12 16.83 20.05
CA PHE A 325 15.02 15.96 20.47
C PHE A 325 15.12 15.60 21.97
N GLU A 326 16.28 15.12 22.45
CA GLU A 326 16.47 14.72 23.83
C GLU A 326 16.33 15.90 24.80
N ALA A 327 16.80 17.09 24.39
CA ALA A 327 16.64 18.32 25.19
C ALA A 327 15.19 18.79 25.25
N ASP A 328 14.44 18.72 24.12
CA ASP A 328 13.04 19.09 24.06
C ASP A 328 12.15 18.04 24.74
N TRP A 329 12.47 16.76 24.64
CA TRP A 329 11.75 15.68 25.33
C TRP A 329 11.70 15.90 26.85
N LYS A 330 12.84 16.27 27.48
CA LYS A 330 12.89 16.59 28.91
C LYS A 330 11.94 17.70 29.31
N LYS A 331 11.64 18.64 28.41
CA LYS A 331 10.73 19.76 28.65
C LYS A 331 9.27 19.42 28.34
N LYS A 332 9.04 18.69 27.25
CA LYS A 332 7.70 18.42 26.69
C LYS A 332 7.07 17.11 27.17
N SER A 333 7.84 16.19 27.76
CA SER A 333 7.33 14.86 28.19
C SER A 333 6.11 14.94 29.09
N GLY A 334 6.05 15.92 30.01
CA GLY A 334 4.87 16.14 30.86
C GLY A 334 3.62 16.57 30.09
N GLU A 335 3.78 17.47 29.11
CA GLU A 335 2.69 17.89 28.22
C GLU A 335 2.23 16.74 27.32
N LEU A 336 3.18 16.04 26.70
CA LEU A 336 2.91 14.90 25.81
C LEU A 336 2.19 13.77 26.55
N LYS A 337 2.56 13.51 27.79
CA LYS A 337 1.88 12.57 28.67
C LYS A 337 0.44 13.00 28.94
N ASN A 338 0.24 14.25 29.39
CA ASN A 338 -1.07 14.72 29.81
C ASN A 338 -2.04 14.87 28.63
N LYS A 339 -1.57 15.35 27.48
CA LYS A 339 -2.41 15.66 26.32
C LYS A 339 -2.64 14.46 25.42
N TYR A 340 -1.60 13.61 25.22
CA TYR A 340 -1.60 12.56 24.21
C TYR A 340 -1.39 11.15 24.77
N GLY A 341 -1.06 11.01 26.08
CA GLY A 341 -0.77 9.72 26.69
C GLY A 341 0.59 9.12 26.30
N ILE A 342 1.48 9.95 25.75
CA ILE A 342 2.85 9.52 25.39
C ILE A 342 3.72 9.52 26.65
N ILE A 343 4.23 8.35 27.03
CA ILE A 343 5.03 8.15 28.25
C ILE A 343 6.49 7.96 27.96
N ASP A 344 6.79 7.25 26.86
CA ASP A 344 8.15 6.84 26.52
C ASP A 344 8.32 6.81 24.99
N TRP A 345 9.55 6.63 24.55
CA TRP A 345 9.90 6.53 23.13
C TRP A 345 11.04 5.54 22.90
N GLU A 346 11.13 5.06 21.67
CA GLU A 346 12.19 4.19 21.19
C GLU A 346 12.61 4.62 19.79
N ALA A 347 13.93 4.76 19.56
CA ALA A 347 14.45 5.02 18.25
C ALA A 347 14.70 3.72 17.48
N VAL A 348 14.30 3.71 16.22
CA VAL A 348 14.44 2.60 15.28
C VAL A 348 15.08 3.12 14.00
N ILE A 349 16.04 2.40 13.47
CA ILE A 349 16.65 2.72 12.17
C ILE A 349 16.47 1.57 11.21
N THR A 350 16.40 1.90 9.92
CA THR A 350 16.41 0.92 8.82
C THR A 350 17.53 1.21 7.84
N LYS A 351 18.22 0.16 7.40
CA LYS A 351 19.25 0.19 6.36
C LYS A 351 19.09 -1.06 5.48
N GLY A 352 18.76 -0.90 4.20
CA GLY A 352 18.52 -2.03 3.32
C GLY A 352 17.43 -2.95 3.90
N THR A 353 17.75 -4.21 4.16
CA THR A 353 16.83 -5.20 4.74
C THR A 353 16.88 -5.28 6.27
N VAL A 354 17.69 -4.45 6.93
CA VAL A 354 17.91 -4.55 8.39
C VAL A 354 17.19 -3.43 9.13
N GLU A 355 16.35 -3.80 10.09
CA GLU A 355 15.76 -2.92 11.10
C GLU A 355 16.47 -3.11 12.45
N THR A 356 16.86 -2.02 13.11
CA THR A 356 17.50 -2.03 14.43
C THR A 356 16.70 -1.18 15.40
N CYS A 357 16.18 -1.80 16.46
CA CYS A 357 15.41 -1.13 17.50
C CYS A 357 16.30 -0.70 18.68
N GLY A 358 15.83 0.27 19.48
CA GLY A 358 16.50 0.73 20.70
C GLY A 358 17.82 1.47 20.45
N VAL A 359 17.97 2.07 19.30
CA VAL A 359 19.19 2.78 18.88
C VAL A 359 19.48 3.96 19.81
N LYS A 360 20.72 4.10 20.24
CA LYS A 360 21.18 5.18 21.13
C LYS A 360 21.90 6.32 20.39
N ASP A 361 22.35 6.08 19.18
CA ASP A 361 23.01 7.07 18.32
C ASP A 361 22.27 7.17 16.98
N PHE A 362 21.52 8.26 16.78
CA PHE A 362 20.70 8.48 15.58
C PHE A 362 21.54 8.68 14.31
N SER A 363 22.81 9.10 14.47
CA SER A 363 23.73 9.27 13.36
C SER A 363 24.03 7.95 12.63
N THR A 364 23.90 6.83 13.34
CA THR A 364 24.12 5.49 12.77
C THR A 364 23.10 5.12 11.69
N SER A 365 21.98 5.84 11.58
CA SER A 365 21.04 5.68 10.47
C SER A 365 21.58 6.19 9.12
N GLU A 366 22.62 7.02 9.12
CA GLU A 366 23.25 7.59 7.91
C GLU A 366 22.21 8.17 6.93
N LYS A 367 22.14 7.62 5.70
CA LYS A 367 21.12 7.98 4.70
C LYS A 367 19.79 7.23 4.88
N GLY A 368 19.76 6.18 5.70
CA GLY A 368 18.57 5.36 5.96
C GLY A 368 17.50 6.08 6.79
N GLY A 369 16.36 5.40 6.98
CA GLY A 369 15.25 5.92 7.77
C GLY A 369 15.55 5.95 9.26
N LEU A 370 15.14 7.02 9.93
CA LEU A 370 15.09 7.13 11.39
C LEU A 370 13.62 7.28 11.80
N LYS A 371 13.18 6.42 12.69
CA LYS A 371 11.83 6.43 13.26
C LYS A 371 11.92 6.56 14.78
N ILE A 372 11.10 7.40 15.37
CA ILE A 372 10.90 7.46 16.82
C ILE A 372 9.49 7.01 17.12
N ILE A 373 9.37 5.86 17.77
CA ILE A 373 8.11 5.25 18.18
C ILE A 373 7.76 5.76 19.57
N PHE A 374 6.59 6.36 19.73
CA PHE A 374 6.05 6.80 21.01
C PHE A 374 5.16 5.74 21.63
N LYS A 375 5.33 5.51 22.93
CA LYS A 375 4.66 4.46 23.70
C LYS A 375 3.77 5.05 24.79
N ASP A 376 2.67 4.34 25.06
CA ASP A 376 1.76 4.64 26.16
C ASP A 376 2.25 4.03 27.49
N LYS A 377 1.42 4.16 28.54
CA LYS A 377 1.67 3.63 29.89
C LYS A 377 1.84 2.10 29.93
N ASP A 378 1.31 1.39 28.96
CA ASP A 378 1.41 -0.08 28.84
C ASP A 378 2.54 -0.49 27.88
N SER A 379 3.45 0.43 27.58
CA SER A 379 4.55 0.27 26.61
C SER A 379 4.10 -0.08 25.20
N LYS A 380 2.84 0.19 24.83
CA LYS A 380 2.30 -0.08 23.50
C LYS A 380 2.61 1.10 22.57
N PRO A 381 3.04 0.83 21.33
CA PRO A 381 3.20 1.87 20.32
C PRO A 381 1.86 2.55 20.01
N ILE A 382 1.82 3.89 20.11
CA ILE A 382 0.62 4.69 19.82
C ILE A 382 0.82 5.74 18.74
N ALA A 383 2.07 6.09 18.45
CA ALA A 383 2.43 6.99 17.37
C ALA A 383 3.87 6.77 16.96
N PHE A 384 4.25 7.28 15.80
CA PHE A 384 5.65 7.49 15.45
C PHE A 384 5.83 8.79 14.65
N ILE A 385 7.05 9.33 14.68
CA ILE A 385 7.58 10.25 13.70
C ILE A 385 8.70 9.55 12.94
N TRP A 386 8.87 9.87 11.66
CA TRP A 386 9.85 9.25 10.79
C TRP A 386 10.45 10.26 9.82
N MET A 387 11.75 10.16 9.61
CA MET A 387 12.47 11.00 8.69
C MET A 387 13.49 10.25 7.83
N ARG A 388 13.70 10.75 6.62
CA ARG A 388 14.72 10.27 5.69
C ARG A 388 15.12 11.36 4.70
N GLY A 389 16.41 11.48 4.43
CA GLY A 389 16.88 12.30 3.32
C GLY A 389 16.60 11.65 1.97
N SER A 390 16.24 12.44 0.97
CA SER A 390 16.18 11.96 -0.41
C SER A 390 17.59 11.61 -0.91
N GLY A 391 17.70 10.56 -1.72
CA GLY A 391 18.97 10.19 -2.36
C GLY A 391 19.31 11.04 -3.58
N THR A 392 18.33 11.72 -4.16
CA THR A 392 18.43 12.42 -5.45
C THR A 392 18.19 13.92 -5.36
N GLU A 393 17.54 14.39 -4.30
CA GLU A 393 17.15 15.79 -4.11
C GLU A 393 17.59 16.30 -2.73
N PRO A 394 17.87 17.60 -2.54
CA PRO A 394 18.22 18.18 -1.25
C PRO A 394 16.96 18.38 -0.38
N VAL A 395 16.19 17.32 -0.19
CA VAL A 395 14.97 17.33 0.61
C VAL A 395 15.00 16.22 1.66
N PHE A 396 14.35 16.51 2.77
CA PHE A 396 14.09 15.59 3.85
C PHE A 396 12.60 15.25 3.85
N ARG A 397 12.26 13.96 3.82
CA ARG A 397 10.87 13.52 3.95
C ARG A 397 10.60 13.15 5.40
N ILE A 398 9.46 13.60 5.88
CA ILE A 398 9.00 13.34 7.25
C ILE A 398 7.59 12.76 7.23
N MET A 399 7.26 11.96 8.22
CA MET A 399 5.92 11.41 8.40
C MET A 399 5.59 11.23 9.87
N CYS A 400 4.34 11.37 10.19
CA CYS A 400 3.77 11.00 11.48
C CYS A 400 2.64 9.98 11.26
N ASP A 401 2.55 8.98 12.14
CA ASP A 401 1.49 7.98 12.18
C ASP A 401 0.96 7.90 13.63
N VAL A 402 -0.34 8.06 13.81
CA VAL A 402 -0.95 8.11 15.13
C VAL A 402 -2.16 7.18 15.17
N LYS A 403 -2.21 6.32 16.18
CA LYS A 403 -3.34 5.42 16.41
C LYS A 403 -4.61 6.20 16.74
N GLY A 404 -5.68 5.89 15.99
CA GLY A 404 -6.99 6.52 16.12
C GLY A 404 -7.18 7.74 15.20
N ASN A 405 -8.39 8.29 15.22
CA ASN A 405 -8.70 9.53 14.51
C ASN A 405 -8.25 10.75 15.37
N LYS A 406 -6.97 11.07 15.32
CA LYS A 406 -6.31 12.07 16.17
C LYS A 406 -5.53 13.09 15.35
N VAL A 407 -6.23 13.84 14.53
CA VAL A 407 -5.65 14.86 13.62
C VAL A 407 -4.79 15.88 14.36
N ASP A 408 -5.25 16.37 15.53
CA ASP A 408 -4.48 17.33 16.31
C ASP A 408 -3.15 16.79 16.85
N MET A 409 -3.14 15.51 17.23
CA MET A 409 -1.93 14.84 17.70
C MET A 409 -0.94 14.64 16.56
N GLU A 410 -1.41 14.15 15.41
CA GLU A 410 -0.59 13.98 14.19
C GLU A 410 0.04 15.30 13.79
N LYS A 411 -0.76 16.35 13.67
CA LYS A 411 -0.30 17.69 13.34
C LYS A 411 0.76 18.19 14.31
N ALA A 412 0.50 18.10 15.62
CA ALA A 412 1.44 18.56 16.65
C ALA A 412 2.76 17.80 16.64
N LEU A 413 2.75 16.48 16.42
CA LEU A 413 3.96 15.68 16.36
C LEU A 413 4.76 15.98 15.08
N LEU A 414 4.12 16.14 13.93
CA LEU A 414 4.76 16.49 12.67
C LEU A 414 5.36 17.91 12.71
N GLU A 415 4.65 18.87 13.29
CA GLU A 415 5.16 20.24 13.53
C GLU A 415 6.37 20.22 14.45
N TRP A 416 6.33 19.46 15.54
CA TRP A 416 7.45 19.30 16.45
C TRP A 416 8.67 18.68 15.76
N GLU A 417 8.50 17.63 14.97
CA GLU A 417 9.55 17.03 14.15
C GLU A 417 10.18 18.07 13.21
N THR A 418 9.33 18.83 12.51
CA THR A 418 9.74 19.92 11.61
C THR A 418 10.59 20.98 12.32
N GLU A 419 10.17 21.43 13.50
CA GLU A 419 10.91 22.40 14.31
C GLU A 419 12.28 21.87 14.74
N LEU A 420 12.35 20.61 15.15
CA LEU A 420 13.59 19.97 15.57
C LEU A 420 14.57 19.83 14.40
N ILE A 421 14.08 19.44 13.21
CA ILE A 421 14.92 19.38 12.01
C ILE A 421 15.43 20.77 11.63
N LYS A 422 14.57 21.80 11.65
CA LYS A 422 15.01 23.20 11.40
C LYS A 422 16.04 23.72 12.40
N LYS A 423 15.94 23.31 13.68
CA LYS A 423 16.95 23.62 14.71
C LYS A 423 18.28 22.89 14.47
N ALA A 424 18.22 21.70 13.90
CA ALA A 424 19.39 20.88 13.58
C ALA A 424 20.09 21.28 12.28
N ASP A 425 19.35 21.86 11.34
CA ASP A 425 19.80 22.29 10.02
C ASP A 425 20.38 23.74 10.07
N LYS A 426 21.60 23.85 10.53
CA LYS A 426 22.29 25.16 10.74
C LYS A 426 23.23 25.50 9.61
#